data_421fb4b329563048a19509a146125019
#
_entry.id   421fb4b329563048a19509a146125019
#
_cell.length_a   1.000
_cell.length_b   1.000
_cell.length_c   1.000
_cell.angle_alpha   90.00
_cell.angle_beta   90.00
_cell.angle_gamma   90.00
#
_symmetry.space_group_name_H-M   'P 1'
#
loop_
_entity.id
_entity.type
_entity.pdbx_description
1 polymer ?
#
loop_
_entity_poly.entity_id
_entity_poly.type
_entity_poly.pdbx_seq_one_letter_code
_entity_poly.pdbx_strand_id
1 'polypeptide(L)'
;MGTQSTAKTVFLLVSMVGWLLVGAALMYLFPAIADGLVGSDLTHLWMTNLARSGYNPTLGWVGGGTTLALTITGNWVWYQYFEGKH
;
A
#
# COMPACT_ATOMS: atom_id res chain seq x y z
N MET A 1 -5.76 2.51 -32.58
CA MET A 1 -6.38 2.42 -31.26
C MET A 1 -7.25 1.23 -31.18
N GLY A 2 -7.07 0.43 -30.24
CA GLY A 2 -7.86 -0.77 -30.08
C GLY A 2 -8.09 -1.08 -28.63
N THR A 3 -8.60 -2.26 -28.37
CA THR A 3 -8.82 -2.75 -27.01
C THR A 3 -7.56 -2.71 -26.18
N GLN A 4 -6.40 -2.88 -26.82
CA GLN A 4 -5.12 -2.86 -26.13
C GLN A 4 -4.85 -1.50 -25.48
N SER A 5 -5.19 -0.42 -26.15
CA SER A 5 -5.02 0.93 -25.62
C SER A 5 -5.95 1.18 -24.44
N THR A 6 -7.20 0.72 -24.55
CA THR A 6 -8.17 0.85 -23.46
C THR A 6 -7.74 0.02 -22.25
N ALA A 7 -7.28 -1.20 -22.48
CA ALA A 7 -6.82 -2.07 -21.41
C ALA A 7 -5.63 -1.47 -20.68
N LYS A 8 -4.71 -0.85 -21.42
CA LYS A 8 -3.55 -0.21 -20.84
C LYS A 8 -3.96 0.98 -19.97
N THR A 9 -4.91 1.77 -20.43
CA THR A 9 -5.43 2.90 -19.66
C THR A 9 -6.10 2.43 -18.36
N VAL A 10 -6.94 1.41 -18.46
CA VAL A 10 -7.60 0.83 -17.28
C VAL A 10 -6.56 0.31 -16.29
N PHE A 11 -5.54 -0.39 -16.79
CA PHE A 11 -4.47 -0.89 -15.93
C PHE A 11 -3.75 0.24 -15.21
N LEU A 12 -3.43 1.31 -15.91
CA LEU A 12 -2.76 2.46 -15.30
C LEU A 12 -3.60 3.08 -14.20
N LEU A 13 -4.90 3.23 -14.43
CA LEU A 13 -5.81 3.78 -13.42
C LEU A 13 -5.89 2.87 -12.19
N VAL A 14 -6.01 1.57 -12.41
CA VAL A 14 -6.07 0.60 -11.31
C VAL A 14 -4.76 0.59 -10.54
N SER A 15 -3.63 0.66 -11.24
CA SER A 15 -2.31 0.74 -10.58
C SER A 15 -2.17 1.99 -9.75
N MET A 16 -2.63 3.13 -10.25
CA MET A 16 -2.58 4.39 -9.51
C MET A 16 -3.39 4.30 -8.22
N VAL A 17 -4.60 3.73 -8.30
CA VAL A 17 -5.43 3.51 -7.11
C VAL A 17 -4.72 2.57 -6.14
N GLY A 18 -4.13 1.49 -6.63
CA GLY A 18 -3.39 0.55 -5.80
C GLY A 18 -2.24 1.22 -5.06
N TRP A 19 -1.45 2.03 -5.75
CA TRP A 19 -0.34 2.75 -5.12
C TRP A 19 -0.82 3.82 -4.15
N LEU A 20 -1.96 4.47 -4.44
CA LEU A 20 -2.56 5.40 -3.49
C LEU A 20 -3.00 4.69 -2.22
N LEU A 21 -3.58 3.50 -2.34
CA LEU A 21 -3.98 2.71 -1.18
C LEU A 21 -2.77 2.25 -0.37
N VAL A 22 -1.67 1.88 -1.03
CA VAL A 22 -0.41 1.55 -0.35
C VAL A 22 0.11 2.77 0.41
N GLY A 23 0.09 3.93 -0.23
CA GLY A 23 0.50 5.17 0.41
C GLY A 23 -0.37 5.52 1.62
N ALA A 24 -1.69 5.34 1.49
CA ALA A 24 -2.61 5.58 2.60
C ALA A 24 -2.33 4.61 3.75
N ALA A 25 -2.04 3.34 3.45
CA ALA A 25 -1.69 2.37 4.47
C ALA A 25 -0.39 2.75 5.19
N LEU A 26 0.61 3.24 4.45
CA LEU A 26 1.85 3.71 5.04
C LEU A 26 1.62 4.91 5.95
N MET A 27 0.75 5.84 5.56
CA MET A 27 0.39 6.97 6.40
C MET A 27 -0.34 6.52 7.66
N TYR A 28 -1.23 5.55 7.53
CA TYR A 28 -1.92 4.99 8.68
C TYR A 28 -0.94 4.31 9.64
N LEU A 29 0.09 3.67 9.10
CA LEU A 29 1.11 2.98 9.89
C LEU A 29 2.24 3.89 10.36
N PHE A 30 2.24 5.15 9.94
CA PHE A 30 3.34 6.07 10.26
C PHE A 30 3.66 6.11 11.75
N PRO A 31 2.69 6.21 12.67
CA PRO A 31 3.02 6.19 14.10
C PRO A 31 3.73 4.92 14.54
N ALA A 32 3.28 3.75 14.04
CA ALA A 32 3.89 2.48 14.38
C ALA A 32 5.31 2.38 13.83
N ILE A 33 5.51 2.84 12.59
CA ILE A 33 6.83 2.85 11.96
C ILE A 33 7.77 3.80 12.72
N ALA A 34 7.29 4.99 13.06
CA ALA A 34 8.08 5.96 13.80
C ALA A 34 8.50 5.42 15.16
N ASP A 35 7.57 4.78 15.88
CA ASP A 35 7.88 4.18 17.16
C ASP A 35 8.92 3.07 17.03
N GLY A 36 8.79 2.24 16.00
CA GLY A 36 9.73 1.15 15.75
C GLY A 36 11.12 1.63 15.36
N LEU A 37 11.22 2.71 14.59
CA LEU A 37 12.51 3.23 14.12
C LEU A 37 13.19 4.12 15.13
N VAL A 38 12.43 5.04 15.76
CA VAL A 38 12.97 6.01 16.69
C VAL A 38 13.03 5.45 18.10
N GLY A 39 11.96 4.77 18.52
CA GLY A 39 11.89 4.13 19.84
C GLY A 39 11.99 5.12 21.00
N SER A 40 11.58 6.37 20.79
CA SER A 40 11.64 7.37 21.84
C SER A 40 10.40 7.31 22.73
N ASP A 41 10.51 7.93 23.93
CA ASP A 41 9.38 8.00 24.85
C ASP A 41 8.22 8.75 24.23
N LEU A 42 8.51 9.77 23.42
CA LEU A 42 7.48 10.57 22.77
C LEU A 42 6.70 9.75 21.74
N THR A 43 7.38 9.00 20.90
CA THR A 43 6.70 8.15 19.91
C THR A 43 5.91 7.04 20.57
N HIS A 44 6.44 6.48 21.65
CA HIS A 44 5.75 5.45 22.41
C HIS A 44 4.48 6.00 23.07
N LEU A 45 4.55 7.20 23.61
CA LEU A 45 3.38 7.87 24.19
C LEU A 45 2.32 8.14 23.11
N TRP A 46 2.76 8.57 21.94
CA TRP A 46 1.87 8.78 20.79
C TRP A 46 1.13 7.49 20.42
N MET A 47 1.87 6.38 20.31
CA MET A 47 1.27 5.08 20.01
C MET A 47 0.28 4.65 21.08
N THR A 48 0.61 4.86 22.36
CA THR A 48 -0.28 4.51 23.47
C THR A 48 -1.58 5.30 23.39
N ASN A 49 -1.50 6.60 23.09
CA ASN A 49 -2.68 7.44 22.95
C ASN A 49 -3.54 7.02 21.76
N LEU A 50 -2.92 6.68 20.63
CA LEU A 50 -3.64 6.20 19.47
C LEU A 50 -4.34 4.88 19.73
N ALA A 51 -3.67 3.97 20.44
CA ALA A 51 -4.26 2.68 20.80
C ALA A 51 -5.52 2.85 21.64
N ARG A 52 -5.52 3.84 22.55
CA ARG A 52 -6.71 4.16 23.34
C ARG A 52 -7.85 4.68 22.50
N SER A 53 -7.55 5.32 21.36
CA SER A 53 -8.55 5.84 20.44
C SER A 53 -9.10 4.77 19.49
N GLY A 54 -8.61 3.54 19.57
CA GLY A 54 -9.04 2.47 18.69
C GLY A 54 -8.10 2.19 17.53
N TYR A 55 -6.94 2.85 17.50
CA TYR A 55 -5.95 2.61 16.45
C TYR A 55 -5.40 1.19 16.55
N ASN A 56 -5.40 0.49 15.43
CA ASN A 56 -4.92 -0.89 15.40
C ASN A 56 -3.89 -1.05 14.28
N PRO A 57 -2.59 -1.01 14.61
CA PRO A 57 -1.55 -1.15 13.59
C PRO A 57 -1.58 -2.50 12.88
N THR A 58 -2.07 -3.55 13.54
CA THR A 58 -2.18 -4.87 12.92
C THR A 58 -3.07 -4.81 11.67
N LEU A 59 -4.21 -4.09 11.75
CA LEU A 59 -5.08 -3.91 10.59
C LEU A 59 -4.36 -3.18 9.46
N GLY A 60 -3.57 -2.18 9.80
CA GLY A 60 -2.77 -1.46 8.82
C GLY A 60 -1.74 -2.35 8.16
N TRP A 61 -1.04 -3.18 8.91
CA TRP A 61 -0.06 -4.11 8.36
C TRP A 61 -0.71 -5.13 7.44
N VAL A 62 -1.82 -5.73 7.87
CA VAL A 62 -2.53 -6.73 7.06
C VAL A 62 -3.09 -6.08 5.80
N GLY A 63 -3.81 -4.98 5.94
CA GLY A 63 -4.42 -4.30 4.78
C GLY A 63 -3.37 -3.75 3.82
N GLY A 64 -2.36 -3.06 4.35
CA GLY A 64 -1.29 -2.49 3.54
C GLY A 64 -0.45 -3.55 2.87
N GLY A 65 -0.11 -4.62 3.60
CA GLY A 65 0.64 -5.72 3.05
C GLY A 65 -0.10 -6.45 1.94
N THR A 66 -1.39 -6.69 2.14
CA THR A 66 -2.24 -7.31 1.13
C THR A 66 -2.34 -6.44 -0.11
N THR A 67 -2.60 -5.14 0.08
CA THR A 67 -2.69 -4.19 -1.04
C THR A 67 -1.38 -4.12 -1.80
N LEU A 68 -0.26 -4.05 -1.09
CA LEU A 68 1.06 -3.99 -1.70
C LEU A 68 1.34 -5.27 -2.51
N ALA A 69 1.06 -6.44 -1.94
CA ALA A 69 1.26 -7.72 -2.61
C ALA A 69 0.41 -7.80 -3.88
N LEU A 70 -0.85 -7.41 -3.81
CA LEU A 70 -1.74 -7.43 -4.97
C LEU A 70 -1.26 -6.46 -6.04
N THR A 71 -0.82 -5.26 -5.66
CA THR A 71 -0.34 -4.26 -6.60
C THR A 71 0.92 -4.74 -7.31
N ILE A 72 1.88 -5.27 -6.57
CA ILE A 72 3.12 -5.77 -7.15
C ILE A 72 2.82 -6.97 -8.06
N THR A 73 2.01 -7.91 -7.60
CA THR A 73 1.65 -9.09 -8.38
C THR A 73 0.92 -8.69 -9.66
N GLY A 74 -0.03 -7.77 -9.56
CA GLY A 74 -0.77 -7.29 -10.72
C GLY A 74 0.14 -6.63 -11.75
N ASN A 75 1.08 -5.80 -11.30
CA ASN A 75 2.05 -5.17 -12.19
C ASN A 75 2.96 -6.20 -12.85
N TRP A 76 3.40 -7.20 -12.09
CA TRP A 76 4.26 -8.25 -12.63
C TRP A 76 3.52 -9.09 -13.66
N VAL A 77 2.28 -9.49 -13.37
CA VAL A 77 1.46 -10.26 -14.29
C VAL A 77 1.20 -9.47 -15.58
N TRP A 78 0.88 -8.18 -15.43
CA TRP A 78 0.67 -7.32 -16.60
C TRP A 78 1.92 -7.26 -17.46
N TYR A 79 3.08 -7.06 -16.82
CA TYR A 79 4.34 -7.01 -17.55
C TYR A 79 4.60 -8.30 -18.30
N GLN A 80 4.41 -9.44 -17.66
CA GLN A 80 4.59 -10.75 -18.31
C GLN A 80 3.61 -10.94 -19.45
N TYR A 81 2.38 -10.50 -19.25
CA TYR A 81 1.33 -10.72 -20.25
C TYR A 81 1.51 -9.83 -21.47
N PHE A 82 1.82 -8.57 -21.28
CA PHE A 82 1.86 -7.62 -22.40
C PHE A 82 3.26 -7.36 -22.93
N GLU A 83 4.26 -7.28 -22.07
CA GLU A 83 5.61 -6.99 -22.51
C GLU A 83 6.41 -8.25 -22.82
N GLY A 84 6.19 -9.30 -22.08
CA GLY A 84 6.91 -10.55 -22.27
C GLY A 84 6.57 -11.26 -23.57
N LYS A 85 5.52 -10.87 -24.26
CA LYS A 85 5.11 -11.47 -25.54
C LYS A 85 5.88 -10.91 -26.72
N HIS A 86 6.59 -9.85 -26.52
CA HIS A 86 7.38 -9.25 -27.58
C HIS A 86 8.77 -9.86 -27.61
#